data_44f13973cde337cb7cfd13ed89fdd4cf
#
_entry.id   44f13973cde337cb7cfd13ed89fdd4cf
#
_cell.length_a   1.000
_cell.length_b   1.000
_cell.length_c   1.000
_cell.angle_alpha   90.00
_cell.angle_beta   90.00
_cell.angle_gamma   90.00
#
_symmetry.space_group_name_H-M   'P 1'
#
loop_
_entity.id
_entity.type
_entity.pdbx_description
1 polymer ?
#
loop_
_entity_poly.entity_id
_entity_poly.type
_entity_poly.pdbx_seq_one_letter_code
_entity_poly.pdbx_strand_id
1 'polypeptide(L)'
;MNQKYSLQNPKSSWRLIPLLRVSGQLQMAIDQWLLEQHQTGKHPPVLRFYTWASPTISLGYHQRRWPTSWQQLTWQETPVELVRRPTGGRAVLHQGDLTYMVVTSGLTGKRLDAYQAICEFLIQGWRSLGVELHYGSAGREYAHNPSCFGTATGADLLSADGYKLIGSAQLQRGNTILQHGSIRLSRDTTLFTQVFGEPAPPPVELPIKQEGDALFQTVIQALTEAACCCFGIELVTQPLSDAEWQEILAQPSLERRYSNN
;
A
#
# COMPACT_ATOMS: atom_id res chain seq x y z
N MET A 1 -12.33 16.70 19.07
CA MET A 1 -11.61 15.47 19.45
C MET A 1 -12.60 14.31 19.38
N ASN A 2 -12.56 13.54 18.27
CA ASN A 2 -13.51 12.46 18.07
C ASN A 2 -12.90 11.13 18.55
N GLN A 3 -13.24 10.77 19.77
CA GLN A 3 -12.93 9.47 20.43
C GLN A 3 -13.78 8.32 19.87
N LYS A 4 -14.07 8.29 18.55
CA LYS A 4 -15.01 7.32 17.97
C LYS A 4 -14.41 5.95 17.60
N TYR A 5 -13.09 5.78 17.68
CA TYR A 5 -12.41 4.54 17.21
C TYR A 5 -11.35 4.06 18.20
N SER A 6 -11.71 3.94 19.47
CA SER A 6 -10.89 3.22 20.43
C SER A 6 -10.92 1.73 20.01
N LEU A 7 -9.81 1.22 19.52
CA LEU A 7 -9.58 -0.23 19.50
C LEU A 7 -9.74 -0.74 20.93
N GLN A 8 -10.51 -1.79 21.15
CA GLN A 8 -11.01 -2.24 22.46
C GLN A 8 -9.94 -2.72 23.45
N ASN A 9 -8.67 -2.35 23.26
CA ASN A 9 -7.63 -2.60 24.25
C ASN A 9 -6.47 -1.61 24.11
N PRO A 10 -6.28 -0.64 25.07
CA PRO A 10 -5.22 0.36 25.02
C PRO A 10 -3.79 -0.24 25.17
N LYS A 11 -3.64 -1.55 25.25
CA LYS A 11 -2.37 -2.27 25.36
C LYS A 11 -2.22 -3.38 24.32
N SER A 12 -2.95 -3.34 23.21
CA SER A 12 -2.78 -4.37 22.18
C SER A 12 -1.42 -4.20 21.48
N SER A 13 -0.66 -5.29 21.43
CA SER A 13 0.62 -5.34 20.73
C SER A 13 0.40 -5.75 19.29
N TRP A 14 0.95 -4.97 18.34
CA TRP A 14 0.95 -5.29 16.93
C TRP A 14 2.37 -5.64 16.48
N ARG A 15 2.47 -6.49 15.48
CA ARG A 15 3.74 -6.81 14.85
C ARG A 15 4.13 -5.75 13.82
N LEU A 16 5.35 -5.22 13.92
CA LEU A 16 5.98 -4.43 12.88
C LEU A 16 6.97 -5.32 12.12
N ILE A 17 6.73 -5.56 10.84
CA ILE A 17 7.70 -6.24 9.99
C ILE A 17 8.68 -5.21 9.45
N PRO A 18 10.01 -5.40 9.61
CA PRO A 18 11.02 -4.50 9.07
C PRO A 18 10.87 -4.29 7.57
N LEU A 19 11.39 -3.16 7.07
CA LEU A 19 11.37 -2.84 5.64
C LEU A 19 11.94 -4.00 4.81
N LEU A 20 11.15 -4.47 3.85
CA LEU A 20 11.53 -5.52 2.91
C LEU A 20 11.56 -4.99 1.49
N ARG A 21 12.61 -5.36 0.75
CA ARG A 21 12.73 -5.12 -0.70
C ARG A 21 12.84 -6.47 -1.41
N VAL A 22 11.73 -6.97 -1.92
CA VAL A 22 11.65 -8.25 -2.66
C VAL A 22 10.80 -8.08 -3.92
N SER A 23 10.70 -9.14 -4.74
CA SER A 23 9.89 -9.13 -5.96
C SER A 23 8.41 -8.82 -5.68
N GLY A 24 7.73 -8.25 -6.66
CA GLY A 24 6.32 -7.92 -6.51
C GLY A 24 5.44 -9.14 -6.21
N GLN A 25 5.79 -10.28 -6.79
CA GLN A 25 5.09 -11.53 -6.52
C GLN A 25 5.21 -11.96 -5.05
N LEU A 26 6.42 -11.86 -4.48
CA LEU A 26 6.65 -12.15 -3.06
C LEU A 26 5.96 -11.13 -2.14
N GLN A 27 5.96 -9.83 -2.49
CA GLN A 27 5.24 -8.82 -1.69
C GLN A 27 3.75 -9.16 -1.59
N MET A 28 3.12 -9.55 -2.69
CA MET A 28 1.70 -9.94 -2.69
C MET A 28 1.44 -11.25 -1.96
N ALA A 29 2.34 -12.22 -2.04
CA ALA A 29 2.25 -13.47 -1.29
C ALA A 29 2.35 -13.23 0.23
N ILE A 30 3.27 -12.37 0.67
CA ILE A 30 3.40 -11.97 2.08
C ILE A 30 2.12 -11.28 2.56
N ASP A 31 1.57 -10.32 1.80
CA ASP A 31 0.33 -9.62 2.17
C ASP A 31 -0.83 -10.61 2.35
N GLN A 32 -0.97 -11.54 1.42
CA GLN A 32 -2.02 -12.56 1.48
C GLN A 32 -1.82 -13.53 2.65
N TRP A 33 -0.59 -14.00 2.87
CA TRP A 33 -0.26 -14.90 3.96
C TRP A 33 -0.54 -14.26 5.33
N LEU A 34 -0.12 -13.01 5.54
CA LEU A 34 -0.37 -12.27 6.78
C LEU A 34 -1.88 -12.08 7.03
N LEU A 35 -2.66 -11.78 6.00
CA LEU A 35 -4.11 -11.71 6.10
C LEU A 35 -4.71 -13.04 6.58
N GLU A 36 -4.29 -14.17 5.99
CA GLU A 36 -4.78 -15.51 6.32
C GLU A 36 -4.38 -15.93 7.75
N GLN A 37 -3.13 -15.66 8.14
CA GLN A 37 -2.65 -15.97 9.50
C GLN A 37 -3.41 -15.16 10.56
N HIS A 38 -3.65 -13.87 10.32
CA HIS A 38 -4.43 -13.06 11.24
C HIS A 38 -5.91 -13.48 11.28
N GLN A 39 -6.51 -13.79 10.12
CA GLN A 39 -7.90 -14.25 10.03
C GLN A 39 -8.13 -15.55 10.81
N THR A 40 -7.14 -16.43 10.86
CA THR A 40 -7.19 -17.69 11.62
C THR A 40 -6.76 -17.55 13.08
N GLY A 41 -6.45 -16.34 13.53
CA GLY A 41 -6.03 -16.04 14.91
C GLY A 41 -4.62 -16.51 15.26
N LYS A 42 -3.80 -16.92 14.29
CA LYS A 42 -2.42 -17.39 14.51
C LYS A 42 -1.43 -16.24 14.68
N HIS A 43 -1.72 -15.08 14.14
CA HIS A 43 -0.86 -13.89 14.22
C HIS A 43 -1.61 -12.67 14.74
N PRO A 44 -0.93 -11.78 15.48
CA PRO A 44 -1.49 -10.50 15.90
C PRO A 44 -1.75 -9.60 14.68
N PRO A 45 -2.40 -8.45 14.85
CA PRO A 45 -2.44 -7.42 13.83
C PRO A 45 -1.02 -7.00 13.41
N VAL A 46 -0.86 -6.59 12.15
CA VAL A 46 0.43 -6.31 11.54
C VAL A 46 0.44 -4.95 10.85
N LEU A 47 1.52 -4.21 11.06
CA LEU A 47 1.93 -3.09 10.21
C LEU A 47 3.23 -3.47 9.51
N ARG A 48 3.35 -3.19 8.22
CA ARG A 48 4.61 -3.31 7.49
C ARG A 48 4.75 -2.22 6.44
N PHE A 49 6.02 -1.92 6.12
CA PHE A 49 6.38 -1.09 4.99
C PHE A 49 7.29 -1.89 4.07
N TYR A 50 7.20 -1.64 2.76
CA TYR A 50 8.03 -2.35 1.80
C TYR A 50 8.25 -1.55 0.51
N THR A 51 9.31 -1.91 -0.19
CA THR A 51 9.65 -1.42 -1.51
C THR A 51 9.77 -2.60 -2.48
N TRP A 52 9.87 -2.32 -3.74
CA TRP A 52 9.84 -3.30 -4.81
C TRP A 52 11.25 -3.50 -5.36
N ALA A 53 11.69 -4.76 -5.53
CA ALA A 53 13.04 -5.07 -6.01
C ALA A 53 13.25 -4.66 -7.46
N SER A 54 12.18 -4.68 -8.28
CA SER A 54 12.14 -4.22 -9.66
C SER A 54 10.87 -3.40 -9.90
N PRO A 55 10.84 -2.56 -10.95
CA PRO A 55 9.61 -1.90 -11.35
C PRO A 55 8.48 -2.92 -11.53
N THR A 56 7.33 -2.66 -10.94
CA THR A 56 6.22 -3.62 -10.87
C THR A 56 4.91 -2.93 -11.19
N ILE A 57 4.08 -3.54 -12.03
CA ILE A 57 2.68 -3.16 -12.23
C ILE A 57 1.79 -4.09 -11.43
N SER A 58 1.10 -3.56 -10.41
CA SER A 58 0.12 -4.34 -9.65
C SER A 58 -1.29 -4.12 -10.19
N LEU A 59 -1.92 -5.20 -10.66
CA LEU A 59 -3.31 -5.22 -11.09
C LEU A 59 -4.25 -5.33 -9.89
N GLY A 60 -5.39 -4.63 -9.96
CA GLY A 60 -6.47 -4.87 -8.99
C GLY A 60 -7.08 -6.25 -9.15
N TYR A 61 -7.61 -6.82 -8.06
CA TYR A 61 -8.18 -8.19 -8.04
C TYR A 61 -9.19 -8.45 -9.15
N HIS A 62 -10.07 -7.48 -9.43
CA HIS A 62 -11.11 -7.60 -10.47
C HIS A 62 -10.70 -7.04 -11.83
N GLN A 63 -9.49 -6.50 -11.98
CA GLN A 63 -9.02 -5.94 -13.25
C GLN A 63 -8.64 -7.07 -14.21
N ARG A 64 -9.56 -7.42 -15.12
CA ARG A 64 -9.38 -8.52 -16.07
C ARG A 64 -8.77 -8.08 -17.39
N ARG A 65 -8.79 -6.77 -17.70
CA ARG A 65 -8.26 -6.21 -18.95
C ARG A 65 -7.13 -5.25 -18.65
N TRP A 66 -6.02 -5.41 -19.37
CA TRP A 66 -4.84 -4.53 -19.35
C TRP A 66 -4.12 -4.64 -20.70
N PRO A 67 -3.28 -3.67 -21.09
CA PRO A 67 -2.49 -3.71 -22.32
C PRO A 67 -1.59 -4.95 -22.36
N THR A 68 -1.63 -5.73 -23.43
CA THR A 68 -0.78 -6.94 -23.59
C THR A 68 0.70 -6.60 -23.59
N SER A 69 1.06 -5.37 -24.02
CA SER A 69 2.43 -4.85 -23.99
C SER A 69 3.05 -4.86 -22.59
N TRP A 70 2.26 -4.81 -21.51
CA TRP A 70 2.80 -4.87 -20.15
C TRP A 70 3.47 -6.20 -19.81
N GLN A 71 3.14 -7.29 -20.48
CA GLN A 71 3.74 -8.61 -20.25
C GLN A 71 5.21 -8.71 -20.72
N GLN A 72 5.61 -7.84 -21.64
CA GLN A 72 6.96 -7.85 -22.25
C GLN A 72 7.69 -6.53 -21.97
N LEU A 73 7.15 -5.72 -21.08
CA LEU A 73 7.73 -4.42 -20.77
C LEU A 73 9.05 -4.56 -20.03
N THR A 74 10.06 -3.85 -20.50
CA THR A 74 11.34 -3.71 -19.84
C THR A 74 11.63 -2.24 -19.54
N TRP A 75 12.34 -2.01 -18.47
CA TRP A 75 12.83 -0.70 -18.06
C TRP A 75 14.30 -0.79 -17.67
N GLN A 76 15.16 -0.02 -18.35
CA GLN A 76 16.61 -0.08 -18.12
C GLN A 76 17.13 -1.54 -18.10
N GLU A 77 16.76 -2.30 -19.13
CA GLU A 77 17.10 -3.73 -19.32
C GLU A 77 16.50 -4.69 -18.28
N THR A 78 15.77 -4.18 -17.28
CA THR A 78 15.10 -4.99 -16.27
C THR A 78 13.65 -5.25 -16.66
N PRO A 79 13.15 -6.50 -16.63
CA PRO A 79 11.75 -6.79 -16.85
C PRO A 79 10.87 -6.08 -15.80
N VAL A 80 9.80 -5.43 -16.26
CA VAL A 80 8.76 -4.89 -15.37
C VAL A 80 7.87 -6.05 -14.93
N GLU A 81 7.79 -6.29 -13.63
CA GLU A 81 6.94 -7.35 -13.10
C GLU A 81 5.46 -6.99 -13.26
N LEU A 82 4.63 -8.00 -13.57
CA LEU A 82 3.18 -7.88 -13.57
C LEU A 82 2.60 -8.79 -12.49
N VAL A 83 1.95 -8.22 -11.49
CA VAL A 83 1.38 -8.97 -10.37
C VAL A 83 -0.08 -8.60 -10.12
N ARG A 84 -0.81 -9.44 -9.41
CA ARG A 84 -2.20 -9.17 -8.99
C ARG A 84 -2.27 -9.07 -7.48
N ARG A 85 -2.73 -7.93 -6.98
CA ARG A 85 -2.94 -7.75 -5.55
C ARG A 85 -4.29 -8.32 -5.08
N PRO A 86 -4.41 -8.71 -3.81
CA PRO A 86 -5.66 -9.25 -3.26
C PRO A 86 -6.77 -8.20 -3.16
N THR A 87 -6.43 -6.92 -3.23
CA THR A 87 -7.36 -5.80 -3.13
C THR A 87 -7.86 -5.34 -4.50
N GLY A 88 -8.97 -4.60 -4.52
CA GLY A 88 -9.52 -4.04 -5.74
C GLY A 88 -8.74 -2.84 -6.30
N GLY A 89 -9.38 -2.11 -7.19
CA GLY A 89 -8.84 -0.91 -7.84
C GLY A 89 -8.22 -1.19 -9.22
N ARG A 90 -7.58 -0.16 -9.80
CA ARG A 90 -6.92 -0.19 -11.10
C ARG A 90 -5.41 -0.42 -10.93
N ALA A 91 -4.71 -0.56 -12.06
CA ALA A 91 -3.27 -0.78 -12.06
C ALA A 91 -2.50 0.35 -11.35
N VAL A 92 -1.46 -0.04 -10.64
CA VAL A 92 -0.50 0.86 -10.00
C VAL A 92 0.89 0.48 -10.48
N LEU A 93 1.66 1.47 -10.92
CA LEU A 93 3.09 1.32 -11.19
C LEU A 93 3.86 1.60 -9.89
N HIS A 94 4.60 0.62 -9.46
CA HIS A 94 5.50 0.67 -8.31
C HIS A 94 6.93 0.84 -8.79
N GLN A 95 7.45 2.05 -8.59
CA GLN A 95 8.82 2.41 -8.89
C GLN A 95 9.15 3.68 -8.09
N GLY A 96 10.04 3.56 -7.11
CA GLY A 96 10.40 4.66 -6.21
C GLY A 96 9.33 5.03 -5.18
N ASP A 97 8.32 4.21 -5.01
CA ASP A 97 7.29 4.35 -3.98
C ASP A 97 7.60 3.52 -2.74
N LEU A 98 7.08 3.95 -1.61
CA LEU A 98 6.99 3.18 -0.39
C LEU A 98 5.57 2.63 -0.26
N THR A 99 5.42 1.33 -0.09
CA THR A 99 4.12 0.73 0.15
C THR A 99 3.95 0.43 1.64
N TYR A 100 2.81 0.83 2.21
CA TYR A 100 2.40 0.40 3.56
C TYR A 100 1.36 -0.71 3.46
N MET A 101 1.28 -1.56 4.49
CA MET A 101 0.23 -2.56 4.66
C MET A 101 -0.14 -2.69 6.13
N VAL A 102 -1.45 -2.71 6.39
CA VAL A 102 -2.07 -3.01 7.69
C VAL A 102 -2.96 -4.22 7.54
N VAL A 103 -2.80 -5.20 8.41
CA VAL A 103 -3.78 -6.26 8.66
C VAL A 103 -4.27 -6.13 10.08
N THR A 104 -5.58 -6.02 10.26
CA THR A 104 -6.22 -5.87 11.58
C THR A 104 -7.65 -6.42 11.57
N SER A 105 -8.28 -6.46 12.72
CA SER A 105 -9.67 -6.85 12.90
C SER A 105 -10.36 -6.01 13.98
N GLY A 106 -11.67 -6.15 14.11
CA GLY A 106 -12.44 -5.46 15.15
C GLY A 106 -12.81 -4.01 14.87
N LEU A 107 -12.50 -3.49 13.69
CA LEU A 107 -13.00 -2.18 13.27
C LEU A 107 -14.49 -2.30 12.96
N THR A 108 -15.30 -1.51 13.68
CA THR A 108 -16.76 -1.50 13.54
C THR A 108 -17.22 -0.33 12.66
N GLY A 109 -18.41 -0.42 12.08
CA GLY A 109 -19.00 0.64 11.25
C GLY A 109 -19.07 0.26 9.77
N LYS A 110 -19.26 1.26 8.92
CA LYS A 110 -19.27 1.07 7.46
C LYS A 110 -17.85 0.88 6.95
N ARG A 111 -17.70 0.27 5.78
CA ARG A 111 -16.40 0.08 5.12
C ARG A 111 -15.56 1.35 5.02
N LEU A 112 -16.22 2.50 4.77
CA LEU A 112 -15.53 3.78 4.69
C LEU A 112 -14.98 4.22 6.06
N ASP A 113 -15.73 3.95 7.14
CA ASP A 113 -15.30 4.31 8.50
C ASP A 113 -14.03 3.53 8.89
N ALA A 114 -13.99 2.23 8.62
CA ALA A 114 -12.81 1.40 8.84
C ALA A 114 -11.62 1.85 7.96
N TYR A 115 -11.92 2.25 6.73
CA TYR A 115 -10.91 2.78 5.82
C TYR A 115 -10.27 4.07 6.37
N GLN A 116 -11.09 5.01 6.80
CA GLN A 116 -10.64 6.29 7.36
C GLN A 116 -9.89 6.08 8.69
N ALA A 117 -10.37 5.18 9.54
CA ALA A 117 -9.69 4.84 10.79
C ALA A 117 -8.25 4.35 10.56
N ILE A 118 -8.03 3.54 9.52
CA ILE A 118 -6.67 3.11 9.14
C ILE A 118 -5.87 4.26 8.53
N CYS A 119 -6.48 5.10 7.69
CA CYS A 119 -5.76 6.22 7.05
C CYS A 119 -5.31 7.31 8.03
N GLU A 120 -5.86 7.36 9.22
CA GLU A 120 -5.55 8.42 10.19
C GLU A 120 -4.04 8.47 10.54
N PHE A 121 -3.39 7.32 10.72
CA PHE A 121 -1.96 7.31 11.01
C PHE A 121 -1.12 7.87 9.84
N LEU A 122 -1.57 7.70 8.61
CA LEU A 122 -0.91 8.30 7.45
C LEU A 122 -1.02 9.82 7.50
N ILE A 123 -2.21 10.35 7.77
CA ILE A 123 -2.44 11.79 7.86
C ILE A 123 -1.61 12.40 8.98
N GLN A 124 -1.61 11.79 10.17
CA GLN A 124 -0.87 12.32 11.32
C GLN A 124 0.65 12.20 11.13
N GLY A 125 1.13 11.10 10.58
CA GLY A 125 2.56 10.92 10.29
C GLY A 125 3.07 11.90 9.24
N TRP A 126 2.31 12.14 8.17
CA TRP A 126 2.69 13.15 7.17
C TRP A 126 2.60 14.57 7.72
N ARG A 127 1.63 14.87 8.59
CA ARG A 127 1.57 16.16 9.29
C ARG A 127 2.80 16.40 10.14
N SER A 128 3.34 15.40 10.83
CA SER A 128 4.59 15.54 11.60
C SER A 128 5.81 15.83 10.73
N LEU A 129 5.75 15.49 9.45
CA LEU A 129 6.76 15.80 8.43
C LEU A 129 6.50 17.13 7.69
N GLY A 130 5.49 17.90 8.13
CA GLY A 130 5.13 19.18 7.52
C GLY A 130 4.25 19.09 6.27
N VAL A 131 3.65 17.94 6.00
CA VAL A 131 2.76 17.73 4.84
C VAL A 131 1.33 17.50 5.31
N GLU A 132 0.43 18.44 4.99
CA GLU A 132 -1.00 18.28 5.27
C GLU A 132 -1.65 17.43 4.18
N LEU A 133 -2.38 16.39 4.60
CA LEU A 133 -3.11 15.50 3.71
C LEU A 133 -4.62 15.56 3.99
N HIS A 134 -5.40 15.47 2.92
CA HIS A 134 -6.86 15.40 2.99
C HIS A 134 -7.39 14.30 2.06
N TYR A 135 -8.61 13.84 2.30
CA TYR A 135 -9.27 12.85 1.45
C TYR A 135 -9.64 13.45 0.10
N GLY A 136 -9.44 12.69 -0.97
CA GLY A 136 -9.92 13.05 -2.29
C GLY A 136 -11.46 13.04 -2.38
N SER A 137 -12.00 13.77 -3.33
CA SER A 137 -13.43 13.72 -3.67
C SER A 137 -13.64 12.76 -4.85
N ALA A 138 -14.67 11.91 -4.77
CA ALA A 138 -15.03 11.03 -5.87
C ALA A 138 -15.57 11.83 -7.06
N GLY A 139 -14.78 11.96 -8.12
CA GLY A 139 -15.24 12.51 -9.41
C GLY A 139 -15.94 11.45 -10.28
N ARG A 140 -16.83 11.88 -11.19
CA ARG A 140 -17.54 10.98 -12.13
C ARG A 140 -16.63 10.31 -13.18
N GLU A 141 -15.40 10.79 -13.36
CA GLU A 141 -14.45 10.31 -14.38
C GLU A 141 -13.68 9.03 -13.96
N TYR A 142 -13.95 8.52 -12.77
CA TYR A 142 -13.25 7.34 -12.21
C TYR A 142 -13.32 6.09 -13.10
N ALA A 143 -14.39 5.92 -13.89
CA ALA A 143 -14.67 4.65 -14.57
C ALA A 143 -13.83 4.41 -15.85
N HIS A 144 -13.24 5.43 -16.45
CA HIS A 144 -12.67 5.36 -17.81
C HIS A 144 -11.14 5.43 -17.89
N ASN A 145 -10.45 5.82 -16.82
CA ASN A 145 -8.99 5.91 -16.80
C ASN A 145 -8.34 4.61 -16.30
N PRO A 146 -7.44 3.93 -17.03
CA PRO A 146 -6.78 2.69 -16.61
C PRO A 146 -5.78 2.87 -15.46
N SER A 147 -5.26 4.09 -15.24
CA SER A 147 -4.34 4.44 -14.16
C SER A 147 -5.08 4.73 -12.85
N CYS A 148 -4.64 4.11 -11.74
CA CYS A 148 -5.18 4.39 -10.41
C CYS A 148 -4.81 5.80 -9.91
N PHE A 149 -3.78 6.41 -10.47
CA PHE A 149 -3.32 7.75 -10.07
C PHE A 149 -3.87 8.89 -10.94
N GLY A 150 -4.54 8.60 -12.05
CA GLY A 150 -5.15 9.62 -12.90
C GLY A 150 -6.44 10.25 -12.34
N THR A 151 -7.03 9.66 -11.29
CA THR A 151 -8.24 10.20 -10.65
C THR A 151 -8.22 9.95 -9.15
N ALA A 152 -8.65 10.93 -8.36
CA ALA A 152 -8.79 10.80 -6.91
C ALA A 152 -10.15 10.22 -6.52
N THR A 153 -10.18 9.42 -5.47
CA THR A 153 -11.40 8.90 -4.85
C THR A 153 -11.38 9.23 -3.36
N GLY A 154 -12.49 9.04 -2.66
CA GLY A 154 -12.55 9.18 -1.20
C GLY A 154 -11.64 8.22 -0.42
N ALA A 155 -10.91 7.35 -1.13
CA ALA A 155 -9.92 6.41 -0.60
C ALA A 155 -8.46 6.89 -0.81
N ASP A 156 -8.26 8.05 -1.38
CA ASP A 156 -6.95 8.60 -1.71
C ASP A 156 -6.62 9.77 -0.79
N LEU A 157 -5.35 9.94 -0.47
CA LEU A 157 -4.87 11.08 0.29
C LEU A 157 -4.10 12.03 -0.61
N LEU A 158 -4.55 13.28 -0.62
CA LEU A 158 -4.04 14.37 -1.45
C LEU A 158 -3.34 15.40 -0.58
N SER A 159 -2.27 15.99 -1.08
CA SER A 159 -1.65 17.20 -0.52
C SER A 159 -2.50 18.44 -0.80
N ALA A 160 -2.18 19.55 -0.17
CA ALA A 160 -2.94 20.81 -0.26
C ALA A 160 -3.07 21.36 -1.69
N ASP A 161 -2.10 21.08 -2.57
CA ASP A 161 -2.09 21.42 -3.99
C ASP A 161 -2.89 20.43 -4.86
N GLY A 162 -3.56 19.43 -4.25
CA GLY A 162 -4.37 18.43 -4.95
C GLY A 162 -3.59 17.26 -5.52
N TYR A 163 -2.28 17.15 -5.25
CA TYR A 163 -1.50 16.01 -5.69
C TYR A 163 -1.84 14.76 -4.87
N LYS A 164 -2.17 13.66 -5.56
CA LYS A 164 -2.42 12.37 -4.92
C LYS A 164 -1.11 11.74 -4.45
N LEU A 165 -0.80 11.94 -3.16
CA LEU A 165 0.40 11.38 -2.54
C LEU A 165 0.24 9.90 -2.23
N ILE A 166 -0.95 9.48 -1.73
CA ILE A 166 -1.19 8.10 -1.31
C ILE A 166 -2.45 7.57 -1.98
N GLY A 167 -2.29 6.44 -2.67
CA GLY A 167 -3.42 5.66 -3.18
C GLY A 167 -3.53 4.34 -2.43
N SER A 168 -4.70 4.07 -1.84
CA SER A 168 -4.90 2.89 -1.01
C SER A 168 -6.03 2.01 -1.51
N ALA A 169 -5.98 0.73 -1.16
CA ALA A 169 -7.01 -0.25 -1.45
C ALA A 169 -7.21 -1.19 -0.26
N GLN A 170 -8.45 -1.62 -0.06
CA GLN A 170 -8.84 -2.43 1.10
C GLN A 170 -9.54 -3.71 0.66
N LEU A 171 -9.25 -4.81 1.33
CA LEU A 171 -9.96 -6.07 1.29
C LEU A 171 -10.48 -6.39 2.68
N GLN A 172 -11.76 -6.74 2.77
CA GLN A 172 -12.38 -7.21 3.99
C GLN A 172 -12.83 -8.67 3.82
N ARG A 173 -12.42 -9.53 4.76
CA ARG A 173 -12.86 -10.91 4.87
C ARG A 173 -13.40 -11.18 6.28
N GLY A 174 -14.72 -11.23 6.40
CA GLY A 174 -15.37 -11.29 7.71
C GLY A 174 -15.05 -10.04 8.54
N ASN A 175 -14.45 -10.24 9.71
CA ASN A 175 -14.03 -9.16 10.62
C ASN A 175 -12.57 -8.71 10.39
N THR A 176 -11.85 -9.35 9.46
CA THR A 176 -10.45 -9.06 9.18
C THR A 176 -10.34 -8.12 7.98
N ILE A 177 -9.49 -7.14 8.09
CA ILE A 177 -9.21 -6.13 7.07
C ILE A 177 -7.73 -6.20 6.71
N LEU A 178 -7.46 -6.22 5.40
CA LEU A 178 -6.17 -5.87 4.83
C LEU A 178 -6.33 -4.55 4.08
N GLN A 179 -5.54 -3.55 4.45
CA GLN A 179 -5.42 -2.30 3.69
C GLN A 179 -3.97 -2.06 3.37
N HIS A 180 -3.67 -1.80 2.11
CA HIS A 180 -2.36 -1.39 1.67
C HIS A 180 -2.44 -0.21 0.70
N GLY A 181 -1.35 0.51 0.55
CA GLY A 181 -1.32 1.65 -0.35
C GLY A 181 0.10 2.07 -0.72
N SER A 182 0.20 2.67 -1.91
CA SER A 182 1.44 3.22 -2.44
C SER A 182 1.57 4.69 -2.05
N ILE A 183 2.69 5.03 -1.42
CA ILE A 183 3.12 6.37 -1.04
C ILE A 183 4.14 6.82 -2.08
N ARG A 184 3.83 7.86 -2.82
CA ARG A 184 4.61 8.31 -3.98
C ARG A 184 5.71 9.26 -3.53
N LEU A 185 6.92 8.73 -3.31
CA LEU A 185 8.07 9.51 -2.83
C LEU A 185 8.97 9.98 -3.96
N SER A 186 9.23 9.10 -4.94
CA SER A 186 9.91 9.44 -6.18
C SER A 186 9.28 8.66 -7.33
N ARG A 187 9.54 9.08 -8.56
CA ARG A 187 9.00 8.41 -9.73
C ARG A 187 9.78 8.71 -10.97
N ASP A 188 9.99 7.69 -11.78
CA ASP A 188 10.41 7.85 -13.16
C ASP A 188 9.23 8.24 -14.05
N THR A 189 9.25 9.47 -14.54
CA THR A 189 8.16 10.01 -15.36
C THR A 189 8.12 9.36 -16.75
N THR A 190 9.26 8.91 -17.25
CA THR A 190 9.36 8.24 -18.57
C THR A 190 8.74 6.86 -18.50
N LEU A 191 9.06 6.06 -17.45
CA LEU A 191 8.45 4.76 -17.26
C LEU A 191 6.92 4.88 -17.05
N PHE A 192 6.47 5.86 -16.29
CA PHE A 192 5.05 6.09 -16.10
C PHE A 192 4.33 6.34 -17.43
N THR A 193 4.89 7.23 -18.27
CA THR A 193 4.35 7.52 -19.60
C THR A 193 4.35 6.29 -20.51
N GLN A 194 5.42 5.48 -20.44
CA GLN A 194 5.51 4.23 -21.22
C GLN A 194 4.43 3.22 -20.81
N VAL A 195 4.12 3.13 -19.51
CA VAL A 195 3.12 2.20 -18.97
C VAL A 195 1.70 2.65 -19.27
N PHE A 196 1.38 3.93 -19.02
CA PHE A 196 -0.02 4.39 -19.05
C PHE A 196 -0.39 5.18 -20.32
N GLY A 197 0.59 5.59 -21.14
CA GLY A 197 0.34 6.36 -22.36
C GLY A 197 -0.06 7.81 -22.09
N GLU A 198 0.05 8.29 -20.86
CA GLU A 198 -0.28 9.64 -20.43
C GLU A 198 0.88 10.26 -19.64
N PRO A 199 1.02 11.60 -19.62
CA PRO A 199 2.06 12.26 -18.85
C PRO A 199 1.96 11.91 -17.36
N ALA A 200 3.11 11.69 -16.72
CA ALA A 200 3.15 11.52 -15.28
C ALA A 200 2.67 12.81 -14.59
N PRO A 201 1.81 12.74 -13.54
CA PRO A 201 1.53 13.91 -12.72
C PRO A 201 2.85 14.48 -12.17
N PRO A 202 2.97 15.79 -12.00
CA PRO A 202 4.19 16.43 -11.50
C PRO A 202 4.59 15.80 -10.14
N PRO A 203 5.88 15.74 -9.81
CA PRO A 203 6.31 15.30 -8.49
C PRO A 203 5.82 16.28 -7.42
N VAL A 204 5.51 15.77 -6.23
CA VAL A 204 5.26 16.61 -5.08
C VAL A 204 6.61 17.07 -4.49
N GLU A 205 6.72 18.34 -4.19
CA GLU A 205 7.85 18.84 -3.39
C GLU A 205 7.58 18.52 -1.92
N LEU A 206 8.40 17.66 -1.34
CA LEU A 206 8.31 17.31 0.07
C LEU A 206 9.24 18.22 0.89
N PRO A 207 8.82 18.71 2.06
CA PRO A 207 9.68 19.49 2.96
C PRO A 207 10.70 18.61 3.68
N ILE A 208 11.15 17.54 3.04
CA ILE A 208 12.07 16.53 3.56
C ILE A 208 13.35 16.60 2.72
N LYS A 209 14.49 16.82 3.37
CA LYS A 209 15.79 16.97 2.68
C LYS A 209 16.45 15.63 2.33
N GLN A 210 16.02 14.56 2.98
CA GLN A 210 16.56 13.22 2.77
C GLN A 210 16.11 12.66 1.42
N GLU A 211 16.96 11.85 0.81
CA GLU A 211 16.71 11.18 -0.46
C GLU A 211 16.97 9.66 -0.34
N GLY A 212 16.49 8.88 -1.29
CA GLY A 212 16.72 7.44 -1.35
C GLY A 212 16.27 6.69 -0.11
N ASP A 213 17.11 5.79 0.40
CA ASP A 213 16.78 4.96 1.55
C ASP A 213 16.61 5.80 2.85
N ALA A 214 17.32 6.92 2.99
CA ALA A 214 17.16 7.81 4.15
C ALA A 214 15.77 8.48 4.16
N LEU A 215 15.20 8.81 3.01
CA LEU A 215 13.83 9.30 2.89
C LEU A 215 12.83 8.23 3.33
N PHE A 216 13.00 6.98 2.88
CA PHE A 216 12.14 5.88 3.32
C PHE A 216 12.18 5.71 4.84
N GLN A 217 13.37 5.72 5.45
CA GLN A 217 13.50 5.57 6.91
C GLN A 217 12.82 6.72 7.67
N THR A 218 12.99 7.97 7.21
CA THR A 218 12.33 9.14 7.81
C THR A 218 10.81 9.01 7.77
N VAL A 219 10.25 8.62 6.62
CA VAL A 219 8.80 8.44 6.46
C VAL A 219 8.30 7.26 7.30
N ILE A 220 9.00 6.11 7.28
CA ILE A 220 8.64 4.93 8.08
C ILE A 220 8.62 5.27 9.57
N GLN A 221 9.61 5.99 10.08
CA GLN A 221 9.65 6.38 11.48
C GLN A 221 8.43 7.24 11.85
N ALA A 222 8.16 8.29 11.10
CA ALA A 222 7.02 9.17 11.37
C ALA A 222 5.67 8.43 11.32
N LEU A 223 5.48 7.56 10.33
CA LEU A 223 4.26 6.75 10.19
C LEU A 223 4.14 5.69 11.30
N THR A 224 5.24 5.10 11.75
CA THR A 224 5.26 4.13 12.85
C THR A 224 4.87 4.79 14.19
N GLU A 225 5.44 5.96 14.49
CA GLU A 225 5.10 6.74 15.66
C GLU A 225 3.62 7.17 15.65
N ALA A 226 3.13 7.65 14.51
CA ALA A 226 1.73 8.01 14.33
C ALA A 226 0.79 6.81 14.49
N ALA A 227 1.17 5.63 14.00
CA ALA A 227 0.38 4.41 14.17
C ALA A 227 0.23 4.01 15.64
N CYS A 228 1.32 4.09 16.43
CA CYS A 228 1.26 3.85 17.88
C CYS A 228 0.26 4.78 18.56
N CYS A 229 0.29 6.07 18.21
CA CYS A 229 -0.62 7.07 18.79
C CYS A 229 -2.07 6.89 18.33
N CYS A 230 -2.30 6.73 17.01
CA CYS A 230 -3.64 6.67 16.43
C CYS A 230 -4.39 5.40 16.83
N PHE A 231 -3.69 4.27 16.88
CA PHE A 231 -4.30 2.97 17.21
C PHE A 231 -4.24 2.65 18.72
N GLY A 232 -3.49 3.43 19.52
CA GLY A 232 -3.30 3.15 20.96
C GLY A 232 -2.59 1.83 21.20
N ILE A 233 -1.59 1.50 20.41
CA ILE A 233 -0.90 0.21 20.40
C ILE A 233 0.58 0.33 20.72
N GLU A 234 1.20 -0.79 21.03
CA GLU A 234 2.64 -0.99 21.01
C GLU A 234 3.03 -1.77 19.74
N LEU A 235 4.04 -1.31 19.01
CA LEU A 235 4.60 -2.00 17.86
C LEU A 235 5.85 -2.79 18.28
N VAL A 236 5.78 -4.12 18.12
CA VAL A 236 6.91 -5.02 18.36
C VAL A 236 7.54 -5.38 17.00
N THR A 237 8.78 -4.94 16.81
CA THR A 237 9.53 -5.27 15.58
C THR A 237 9.89 -6.75 15.57
N GLN A 238 9.33 -7.48 14.62
CA GLN A 238 9.56 -8.90 14.46
C GLN A 238 9.63 -9.27 12.97
N PRO A 239 10.82 -9.62 12.44
CA PRO A 239 10.97 -10.05 11.04
C PRO A 239 10.22 -11.36 10.77
N LEU A 240 10.05 -11.71 9.51
CA LEU A 240 9.58 -13.02 9.10
C LEU A 240 10.62 -14.08 9.48
N SER A 241 10.21 -15.13 10.16
CA SER A 241 11.05 -16.28 10.50
C SER A 241 11.27 -17.19 9.29
N ASP A 242 12.26 -18.08 9.36
CA ASP A 242 12.52 -19.05 8.30
C ASP A 242 11.32 -19.98 8.04
N ALA A 243 10.59 -20.36 9.08
CA ALA A 243 9.37 -21.16 8.94
C ALA A 243 8.27 -20.41 8.21
N GLU A 244 8.06 -19.13 8.54
CA GLU A 244 7.10 -18.26 7.85
C GLU A 244 7.49 -18.05 6.38
N TRP A 245 8.79 -17.87 6.11
CA TRP A 245 9.28 -17.80 4.73
C TRP A 245 9.00 -19.08 3.93
N GLN A 246 9.20 -20.25 4.52
CA GLN A 246 8.87 -21.52 3.87
C GLN A 246 7.38 -21.63 3.55
N GLU A 247 6.49 -21.23 4.48
CA GLU A 247 5.05 -21.22 4.25
C GLU A 247 4.65 -20.24 3.14
N ILE A 248 5.25 -19.05 3.11
CA ILE A 248 5.01 -18.03 2.08
C ILE A 248 5.45 -18.54 0.72
N LEU A 249 6.65 -19.11 0.62
CA LEU A 249 7.21 -19.62 -0.63
C LEU A 249 6.45 -20.85 -1.18
N ALA A 250 5.79 -21.62 -0.32
CA ALA A 250 4.96 -22.76 -0.71
C ALA A 250 3.56 -22.38 -1.24
N GLN A 251 3.22 -21.06 -1.26
CA GLN A 251 1.89 -20.65 -1.73
C GLN A 251 1.69 -20.87 -3.24
N PRO A 252 0.56 -21.46 -3.67
CA PRO A 252 0.24 -21.66 -5.09
C PRO A 252 0.12 -20.35 -5.89
N SER A 253 -0.07 -19.23 -5.22
CA SER A 253 -0.13 -17.90 -5.85
C SER A 253 1.19 -17.49 -6.52
N LEU A 254 2.32 -18.04 -6.08
CA LEU A 254 3.64 -17.81 -6.66
C LEU A 254 3.86 -18.53 -7.98
N GLU A 255 3.09 -19.59 -8.27
CA GLU A 255 3.19 -20.38 -9.51
C GLU A 255 2.36 -19.81 -10.66
N ARG A 256 1.42 -18.91 -10.38
CA ARG A 256 0.50 -18.39 -11.40
C ARG A 256 1.12 -17.27 -12.23
N ARG A 257 1.52 -17.60 -13.47
CA ARG A 257 1.74 -16.59 -14.51
C ARG A 257 0.39 -16.09 -15.00
N TYR A 258 0.21 -14.76 -15.05
CA TYR A 258 -1.03 -14.14 -15.51
C TYR A 258 -1.11 -14.23 -17.03
N SER A 259 -2.06 -15.04 -17.55
CA SER A 259 -2.49 -15.03 -18.95
C SER A 259 -3.70 -14.11 -19.09
N ASN A 260 -3.73 -13.27 -20.14
CA ASN A 260 -4.94 -12.61 -20.59
C ASN A 260 -5.85 -13.68 -21.22
N ASN A 261 -6.93 -14.07 -20.55
CA ASN A 261 -8.06 -14.75 -21.16
C ASN A 261 -9.15 -13.73 -21.47
#